data_699c970ef756eb8106c07f323ec753f1
#
_entry.id   699c970ef756eb8106c07f323ec753f1
#
_cell.length_a   1.000
_cell.length_b   1.000
_cell.length_c   1.000
_cell.angle_alpha   90.00
_cell.angle_beta   90.00
_cell.angle_gamma   90.00
#
_symmetry.space_group_name_H-M   'P 1'
#
loop_
_entity.id
_entity.type
_entity.pdbx_description
1 polymer ?
#
loop_
_entity_poly.entity_id
_entity_poly.type
_entity_poly.pdbx_seq_one_letter_code
_entity_poly.pdbx_strand_id
1 'polypeptide(L)'
;MTATALGSDIYLMGGYRRDGATVPTVEIYDTRARRWRQGPALPLAVNHAMSATVRGAVDVFGGYTADGKPSARAFRLDGGAWRRLPDLPSGRAAGTAVALGGTVYLAGGIGPKGLDTSMLVYHAADRRWSLGPGPPTPREHLGGAGFAGKVYTVGGRVAGHGDLGAVEVFDPVTAHWTALAPLATPRGGLGATATAGGLVVAAGGEPSTERSTTFAEADAFDVRVGTWRSLPPMPTPRHGLGVAAIGDVVYTLAGGPQPGLHVASTAEGIDLGRSPP
;
A
#
# COMPACT_ATOMS: atom_id res chain seq x y z
N MET A 1 -7.38 1.49 5.04
CA MET A 1 -7.47 0.09 4.54
C MET A 1 -6.17 -0.29 3.86
N THR A 2 -6.01 -1.58 3.54
CA THR A 2 -4.90 -2.07 2.70
C THR A 2 -5.47 -2.91 1.56
N ALA A 3 -4.73 -2.99 0.44
CA ALA A 3 -5.16 -3.75 -0.72
C ALA A 3 -4.01 -4.56 -1.33
N THR A 4 -4.33 -5.76 -1.83
CA THR A 4 -3.41 -6.58 -2.62
C THR A 4 -4.16 -7.46 -3.61
N ALA A 5 -3.54 -7.77 -4.74
CA ALA A 5 -4.13 -8.62 -5.77
C ALA A 5 -3.68 -10.08 -5.61
N LEU A 6 -4.60 -11.01 -5.83
CA LEU A 6 -4.32 -12.45 -5.96
C LEU A 6 -5.14 -13.03 -7.12
N GLY A 7 -4.49 -13.44 -8.18
CA GLY A 7 -5.16 -13.85 -9.41
C GLY A 7 -5.94 -12.69 -10.03
N SER A 8 -7.25 -12.87 -10.25
CA SER A 8 -8.16 -11.82 -10.73
C SER A 8 -8.89 -11.08 -9.61
N ASP A 9 -8.63 -11.40 -8.37
CA ASP A 9 -9.26 -10.79 -7.22
C ASP A 9 -8.37 -9.73 -6.58
N ILE A 10 -8.97 -8.61 -6.15
CA ILE A 10 -8.29 -7.61 -5.31
C ILE A 10 -8.96 -7.62 -3.94
N TYR A 11 -8.18 -7.87 -2.92
CA TYR A 11 -8.61 -7.94 -1.53
C TYR A 11 -8.41 -6.58 -0.88
N LEU A 12 -9.49 -6.01 -0.33
CA LEU A 12 -9.46 -4.83 0.52
C LEU A 12 -9.73 -5.23 1.96
N MET A 13 -8.88 -4.83 2.88
CA MET A 13 -8.90 -5.37 4.23
C MET A 13 -8.77 -4.28 5.28
N GLY A 14 -9.62 -4.36 6.31
CA GLY A 14 -9.65 -3.41 7.42
C GLY A 14 -10.04 -1.99 6.99
N GLY A 15 -9.59 -1.01 7.74
CA GLY A 15 -9.88 0.41 7.51
C GLY A 15 -10.92 0.96 8.47
N TYR A 16 -11.60 2.02 8.03
CA TYR A 16 -12.63 2.70 8.79
C TYR A 16 -14.02 2.51 8.19
N ARG A 17 -15.02 2.42 9.03
CA ARG A 17 -16.42 2.63 8.67
C ARG A 17 -16.76 4.12 8.73
N ARG A 18 -17.90 4.52 8.15
CA ARG A 18 -18.34 5.93 8.09
C ARG A 18 -18.45 6.61 9.45
N ASP A 19 -18.71 5.86 10.51
CA ASP A 19 -18.77 6.36 11.88
C ASP A 19 -17.39 6.45 12.57
N GLY A 20 -16.30 6.21 11.83
CA GLY A 20 -14.93 6.24 12.33
C GLY A 20 -14.48 4.95 13.02
N ALA A 21 -15.33 3.93 13.13
CA ALA A 21 -14.95 2.68 13.75
C ALA A 21 -13.93 1.91 12.88
N THR A 22 -12.87 1.43 13.51
CA THR A 22 -11.93 0.49 12.91
C THR A 22 -12.61 -0.87 12.72
N VAL A 23 -12.50 -1.44 11.52
CA VAL A 23 -13.26 -2.65 11.16
C VAL A 23 -12.37 -3.82 10.71
N PRO A 24 -12.83 -5.07 10.91
CA PRO A 24 -12.14 -6.26 10.41
C PRO A 24 -12.63 -6.69 9.02
N THR A 25 -13.42 -5.88 8.33
CA THR A 25 -14.06 -6.27 7.05
C THR A 25 -13.02 -6.61 5.99
N VAL A 26 -13.37 -7.60 5.18
CA VAL A 26 -12.63 -7.97 3.97
C VAL A 26 -13.61 -7.94 2.81
N GLU A 27 -13.34 -7.09 1.84
CA GLU A 27 -14.09 -7.00 0.60
C GLU A 27 -13.20 -7.41 -0.56
N ILE A 28 -13.74 -8.15 -1.49
CA ILE A 28 -13.00 -8.72 -2.61
C ILE A 28 -13.65 -8.24 -3.89
N TYR A 29 -12.88 -7.56 -4.72
CA TYR A 29 -13.30 -7.15 -6.05
C TYR A 29 -12.81 -8.15 -7.08
N ASP A 30 -13.74 -8.86 -7.72
CA ASP A 30 -13.48 -9.73 -8.88
C ASP A 30 -13.40 -8.85 -10.13
N THR A 31 -12.19 -8.67 -10.66
CA THR A 31 -11.96 -7.78 -11.81
C THR A 31 -12.50 -8.30 -13.12
N ARG A 32 -12.71 -9.62 -13.27
CA ARG A 32 -13.31 -10.24 -14.45
C ARG A 32 -14.83 -10.09 -14.44
N ALA A 33 -15.46 -10.40 -13.30
CA ALA A 33 -16.91 -10.28 -13.14
C ALA A 33 -17.34 -8.83 -12.82
N ARG A 34 -16.38 -7.92 -12.51
CA ARG A 34 -16.62 -6.53 -12.10
C ARG A 34 -17.62 -6.40 -10.95
N ARG A 35 -17.47 -7.25 -9.95
CA ARG A 35 -18.39 -7.29 -8.80
C ARG A 35 -17.64 -7.47 -7.50
N TRP A 36 -18.25 -6.93 -6.45
CA TRP A 36 -17.81 -7.09 -5.09
C TRP A 36 -18.39 -8.34 -4.45
N ARG A 37 -17.63 -8.94 -3.56
CA ARG A 37 -18.08 -9.98 -2.64
C ARG A 37 -17.40 -9.83 -1.30
N GLN A 38 -18.06 -10.33 -0.25
CA GLN A 38 -17.49 -10.33 1.09
C GLN A 38 -16.52 -11.51 1.24
N GLY A 39 -15.36 -11.23 1.84
CA GLY A 39 -14.39 -12.24 2.28
C GLY A 39 -14.54 -12.56 3.76
N PRO A 40 -13.80 -13.56 4.27
CA PRO A 40 -13.75 -13.84 5.71
C PRO A 40 -13.14 -12.66 6.46
N ALA A 41 -13.81 -12.19 7.52
CA ALA A 41 -13.35 -11.06 8.31
C ALA A 41 -11.97 -11.33 8.95
N LEU A 42 -11.14 -10.29 9.05
CA LEU A 42 -9.86 -10.37 9.78
C LEU A 42 -10.11 -10.77 11.24
N PRO A 43 -9.21 -11.56 11.85
CA PRO A 43 -9.32 -11.90 13.27
C PRO A 43 -9.15 -10.70 14.22
N LEU A 44 -8.65 -9.59 13.71
CA LEU A 44 -8.42 -8.35 14.43
C LEU A 44 -8.87 -7.17 13.57
N ALA A 45 -9.70 -6.28 14.13
CA ALA A 45 -10.03 -5.01 13.48
C ALA A 45 -8.80 -4.12 13.45
N VAL A 46 -8.41 -3.66 12.24
CA VAL A 46 -7.25 -2.80 12.03
C VAL A 46 -7.53 -1.76 10.94
N ASN A 47 -6.94 -0.59 11.10
CA ASN A 47 -6.82 0.40 10.04
C ASN A 47 -5.34 0.65 9.72
N HIS A 48 -5.02 1.24 8.56
CA HIS A 48 -3.64 1.48 8.11
C HIS A 48 -2.73 0.25 8.21
N ALA A 49 -3.31 -0.94 8.07
CA ALA A 49 -2.55 -2.18 7.94
C ALA A 49 -1.79 -2.21 6.60
N MET A 50 -0.83 -3.09 6.49
CA MET A 50 -0.08 -3.36 5.28
C MET A 50 -0.42 -4.76 4.78
N SER A 51 -0.42 -4.98 3.47
CA SER A 51 -0.70 -6.30 2.91
C SER A 51 0.15 -6.60 1.68
N ALA A 52 0.40 -7.88 1.47
CA ALA A 52 1.08 -8.35 0.28
C ALA A 52 0.59 -9.76 -0.07
N THR A 53 0.63 -10.08 -1.36
CA THR A 53 0.45 -11.46 -1.83
C THR A 53 1.82 -12.12 -1.95
N VAL A 54 2.02 -13.19 -1.19
CA VAL A 54 3.27 -13.94 -1.17
C VAL A 54 3.00 -15.43 -1.17
N ARG A 55 3.71 -16.18 -2.02
CA ARG A 55 3.55 -17.64 -2.16
C ARG A 55 2.09 -18.07 -2.40
N GLY A 56 1.34 -17.29 -3.20
CA GLY A 56 -0.04 -17.61 -3.57
C GLY A 56 -1.07 -17.39 -2.46
N ALA A 57 -0.75 -16.64 -1.41
CA ALA A 57 -1.66 -16.30 -0.33
C ALA A 57 -1.61 -14.82 0.00
N VAL A 58 -2.72 -14.28 0.53
CA VAL A 58 -2.82 -12.90 1.01
C VAL A 58 -2.36 -12.85 2.47
N ASP A 59 -1.36 -12.03 2.74
CA ASP A 59 -0.88 -11.74 4.09
C ASP A 59 -1.21 -10.30 4.49
N VAL A 60 -1.59 -10.10 5.76
CA VAL A 60 -1.87 -8.79 6.36
C VAL A 60 -0.97 -8.61 7.58
N PHE A 61 -0.38 -7.42 7.69
CA PHE A 61 0.61 -7.10 8.72
C PHE A 61 0.24 -5.81 9.44
N GLY A 62 0.29 -5.84 10.78
CA GLY A 62 0.17 -4.66 11.62
C GLY A 62 -1.15 -3.89 11.47
N GLY A 63 -1.03 -2.59 11.38
CA GLY A 63 -2.14 -1.63 11.39
C GLY A 63 -2.42 -1.08 12.79
N TYR A 64 -3.17 0.01 12.88
CA TYR A 64 -3.67 0.52 14.16
C TYR A 64 -4.89 -0.27 14.61
N THR A 65 -4.91 -0.68 15.86
CA THR A 65 -6.08 -1.21 16.55
C THR A 65 -7.04 -0.08 16.94
N ALA A 66 -8.23 -0.41 17.44
CA ALA A 66 -9.24 0.57 17.82
C ALA A 66 -8.78 1.56 18.92
N ASP A 67 -7.78 1.18 19.71
CA ASP A 67 -7.16 2.05 20.73
C ASP A 67 -6.02 2.94 20.16
N GLY A 68 -5.85 2.96 18.83
CA GLY A 68 -4.85 3.79 18.14
C GLY A 68 -3.42 3.29 18.24
N LYS A 69 -3.17 2.09 18.75
CA LYS A 69 -1.82 1.54 18.87
C LYS A 69 -1.41 0.72 17.65
N PRO A 70 -0.15 0.83 17.19
CA PRO A 70 0.35 -0.01 16.12
C PRO A 70 0.46 -1.46 16.57
N SER A 71 -0.22 -2.36 15.87
CA SER A 71 -0.26 -3.80 16.14
C SER A 71 0.98 -4.50 15.61
N ALA A 72 1.40 -5.55 16.31
CA ALA A 72 2.41 -6.50 15.82
C ALA A 72 1.77 -7.75 15.18
N ARG A 73 0.44 -7.84 15.10
CA ARG A 73 -0.22 -9.03 14.58
C ARG A 73 -0.06 -9.16 13.07
N ALA A 74 0.08 -10.39 12.62
CA ALA A 74 0.08 -10.74 11.21
C ALA A 74 -0.77 -11.99 10.96
N PHE A 75 -1.43 -12.00 9.80
CA PHE A 75 -2.35 -13.06 9.42
C PHE A 75 -2.17 -13.41 7.95
N ARG A 76 -2.39 -14.68 7.62
CA ARG A 76 -2.44 -15.23 6.25
C ARG A 76 -3.82 -15.79 5.97
N LEU A 77 -4.36 -15.45 4.82
CA LEU A 77 -5.56 -16.10 4.28
C LEU A 77 -5.15 -17.41 3.59
N ASP A 78 -5.56 -18.53 4.18
CA ASP A 78 -5.24 -19.87 3.70
C ASP A 78 -6.51 -20.73 3.71
N GLY A 79 -6.87 -21.28 2.56
CA GLY A 79 -8.06 -22.14 2.41
C GLY A 79 -9.37 -21.46 2.82
N GLY A 80 -9.48 -20.13 2.66
CA GLY A 80 -10.69 -19.38 3.03
C GLY A 80 -10.78 -18.99 4.50
N ALA A 81 -9.74 -19.27 5.30
CA ALA A 81 -9.67 -18.90 6.71
C ALA A 81 -8.38 -18.14 7.05
N TRP A 82 -8.46 -17.21 7.98
CA TRP A 82 -7.27 -16.50 8.47
C TRP A 82 -6.50 -17.35 9.48
N ARG A 83 -5.21 -17.51 9.24
CA ARG A 83 -4.26 -18.16 10.14
C ARG A 83 -3.26 -17.14 10.67
N ARG A 84 -2.90 -17.25 11.95
CA ARG A 84 -1.90 -16.38 12.54
C ARG A 84 -0.51 -16.69 11.97
N LEU A 85 0.20 -15.64 11.58
CA LEU A 85 1.64 -15.67 11.30
C LEU A 85 2.43 -15.30 12.55
N PRO A 86 3.76 -15.51 12.58
CA PRO A 86 4.63 -14.92 13.59
C PRO A 86 4.41 -13.41 13.69
N ASP A 87 4.31 -12.90 14.90
CA ASP A 87 4.15 -11.48 15.16
C ASP A 87 5.34 -10.68 14.62
N LEU A 88 5.09 -9.45 14.18
CA LEU A 88 6.15 -8.52 13.82
C LEU A 88 7.09 -8.29 15.02
N PRO A 89 8.39 -8.07 14.79
CA PRO A 89 9.34 -7.72 15.86
C PRO A 89 8.94 -6.45 16.64
N SER A 90 8.23 -5.54 15.96
CA SER A 90 7.65 -4.32 16.55
C SER A 90 6.33 -4.01 15.85
N GLY A 91 5.33 -3.50 16.57
CA GLY A 91 4.08 -3.05 15.99
C GLY A 91 4.35 -2.00 14.90
N ARG A 92 3.59 -2.06 13.79
CA ARG A 92 3.77 -1.17 12.65
C ARG A 92 2.43 -0.82 12.02
N ALA A 93 2.22 0.46 11.69
CA ALA A 93 1.05 0.94 10.95
C ALA A 93 1.44 2.04 9.95
N ALA A 94 0.59 2.31 8.98
CA ALA A 94 0.75 3.37 7.98
C ALA A 94 2.07 3.32 7.17
N GLY A 95 2.66 2.13 7.08
CA GLY A 95 3.76 1.82 6.17
C GLY A 95 3.26 1.16 4.89
N THR A 96 4.18 0.54 4.17
CA THR A 96 3.87 -0.27 3.00
C THR A 96 4.47 -1.67 3.12
N ALA A 97 3.84 -2.67 2.48
CA ALA A 97 4.35 -4.02 2.37
C ALA A 97 4.52 -4.40 0.90
N VAL A 98 5.70 -4.87 0.54
CA VAL A 98 6.05 -5.27 -0.83
C VAL A 98 6.58 -6.68 -0.83
N ALA A 99 5.98 -7.56 -1.61
CA ALA A 99 6.46 -8.94 -1.79
C ALA A 99 7.39 -9.03 -3.01
N LEU A 100 8.54 -9.66 -2.81
CA LEU A 100 9.47 -10.06 -3.87
C LEU A 100 9.77 -11.55 -3.70
N GLY A 101 9.26 -12.37 -4.62
CA GLY A 101 9.38 -13.82 -4.50
C GLY A 101 8.73 -14.33 -3.21
N GLY A 102 9.53 -14.95 -2.34
CA GLY A 102 9.08 -15.50 -1.06
C GLY A 102 9.31 -14.60 0.16
N THR A 103 9.70 -13.33 -0.05
CA THR A 103 10.04 -12.38 1.01
C THR A 103 9.12 -11.17 0.95
N VAL A 104 8.66 -10.67 2.11
CA VAL A 104 7.88 -9.43 2.22
C VAL A 104 8.69 -8.38 2.97
N TYR A 105 8.78 -7.19 2.40
CA TYR A 105 9.48 -6.03 2.93
C TYR A 105 8.46 -5.01 3.43
N LEU A 106 8.48 -4.70 4.73
CA LEU A 106 7.65 -3.66 5.34
C LEU A 106 8.50 -2.42 5.57
N ALA A 107 8.23 -1.37 4.82
CA ALA A 107 9.02 -0.15 4.82
C ALA A 107 8.21 1.06 5.33
N GLY A 108 8.87 1.96 6.05
CA GLY A 108 8.27 3.16 6.63
C GLY A 108 7.21 2.86 7.70
N GLY A 109 6.36 3.85 7.94
CA GLY A 109 5.26 3.76 8.90
C GLY A 109 5.61 4.16 10.32
N ILE A 110 4.64 3.98 11.21
CA ILE A 110 4.70 4.34 12.63
C ILE A 110 4.81 3.08 13.47
N GLY A 111 5.83 3.04 14.30
CA GLY A 111 6.00 2.06 15.36
C GLY A 111 5.60 2.62 16.73
N PRO A 112 5.79 1.86 17.83
CA PRO A 112 5.44 2.31 19.19
C PRO A 112 6.18 3.56 19.66
N LYS A 113 7.31 3.90 19.02
CA LYS A 113 8.14 5.08 19.36
C LYS A 113 8.04 6.23 18.35
N GLY A 114 7.11 6.17 17.41
CA GLY A 114 6.97 7.14 16.31
C GLY A 114 7.42 6.58 14.96
N LEU A 115 7.91 7.46 14.07
CA LEU A 115 8.41 7.04 12.75
C LEU A 115 9.50 5.99 12.89
N ASP A 116 9.35 4.92 12.13
CA ASP A 116 10.31 3.81 12.16
C ASP A 116 11.36 3.97 11.06
N THR A 117 12.60 3.77 11.44
CA THR A 117 13.78 3.88 10.56
C THR A 117 14.32 2.54 10.10
N SER A 118 13.68 1.44 10.50
CA SER A 118 14.04 0.08 10.09
C SER A 118 13.01 -0.49 9.12
N MET A 119 13.46 -1.35 8.24
CA MET A 119 12.60 -2.20 7.43
C MET A 119 12.45 -3.56 8.11
N LEU A 120 11.21 -4.05 8.24
CA LEU A 120 10.95 -5.41 8.70
C LEU A 120 10.91 -6.33 7.47
N VAL A 121 11.60 -7.45 7.53
CA VAL A 121 11.70 -8.41 6.42
C VAL A 121 11.15 -9.75 6.85
N TYR A 122 10.06 -10.18 6.23
CA TYR A 122 9.41 -11.45 6.50
C TYR A 122 9.78 -12.50 5.46
N HIS A 123 10.46 -13.56 5.89
CA HIS A 123 10.81 -14.72 5.07
C HIS A 123 9.69 -15.76 5.17
N ALA A 124 8.82 -15.80 4.15
CA ALA A 124 7.59 -16.59 4.22
C ALA A 124 7.83 -18.10 4.18
N ALA A 125 8.97 -18.58 3.65
CA ALA A 125 9.35 -19.99 3.66
C ALA A 125 9.63 -20.48 5.08
N ASP A 126 10.41 -19.71 5.83
CA ASP A 126 10.88 -20.08 7.17
C ASP A 126 10.00 -19.51 8.28
N ARG A 127 9.03 -18.63 7.90
CA ARG A 127 8.15 -17.92 8.82
C ARG A 127 8.94 -17.13 9.87
N ARG A 128 10.00 -16.44 9.45
CA ARG A 128 10.91 -15.67 10.31
C ARG A 128 10.98 -14.22 9.88
N TRP A 129 11.25 -13.37 10.85
CA TRP A 129 11.52 -11.95 10.65
C TRP A 129 13.01 -11.67 10.75
N SER A 130 13.48 -10.73 9.94
CA SER A 130 14.76 -10.07 10.10
C SER A 130 14.59 -8.55 9.95
N LEU A 131 15.63 -7.80 10.28
CA LEU A 131 15.66 -6.34 10.08
C LEU A 131 16.54 -6.01 8.88
N GLY A 132 16.13 -4.98 8.15
CA GLY A 132 16.92 -4.37 7.09
C GLY A 132 17.00 -2.86 7.26
N PRO A 133 17.85 -2.18 6.47
CA PRO A 133 17.90 -0.73 6.46
C PRO A 133 16.56 -0.17 5.97
N GLY A 134 15.96 0.75 6.71
CA GLY A 134 14.75 1.45 6.28
C GLY A 134 15.03 2.49 5.21
N PRO A 135 13.97 3.07 4.61
CA PRO A 135 14.12 4.16 3.64
C PRO A 135 14.94 5.31 4.21
N PRO A 136 15.85 5.91 3.44
CA PRO A 136 16.65 7.07 3.86
C PRO A 136 15.82 8.23 4.38
N THR A 137 14.59 8.39 3.85
CA THR A 137 13.62 9.37 4.33
C THR A 137 12.53 8.64 5.12
N PRO A 138 12.62 8.55 6.46
CA PRO A 138 11.59 7.93 7.30
C PRO A 138 10.28 8.68 7.17
N ARG A 139 9.17 7.98 6.88
CA ARG A 139 7.86 8.57 6.65
C ARG A 139 6.72 7.58 6.78
N GLU A 140 5.53 8.09 6.89
CA GLU A 140 4.30 7.33 6.98
C GLU A 140 3.36 7.63 5.82
N HIS A 141 2.25 6.88 5.67
CA HIS A 141 1.23 7.05 4.63
C HIS A 141 1.81 7.07 3.21
N LEU A 142 2.83 6.25 2.98
CA LEU A 142 3.53 6.11 1.72
C LEU A 142 2.96 4.94 0.91
N GLY A 143 3.11 5.01 -0.41
CA GLY A 143 2.86 3.90 -1.31
C GLY A 143 4.08 2.99 -1.46
N GLY A 144 3.85 1.75 -1.88
CA GLY A 144 4.93 0.81 -2.19
C GLY A 144 4.62 -0.07 -3.39
N ALA A 145 5.68 -0.43 -4.11
CA ALA A 145 5.59 -1.28 -5.29
C ALA A 145 6.80 -2.21 -5.39
N GLY A 146 6.60 -3.40 -5.96
CA GLY A 146 7.67 -4.35 -6.24
C GLY A 146 7.83 -4.57 -7.74
N PHE A 147 9.02 -4.35 -8.28
CA PHE A 147 9.32 -4.64 -9.68
C PHE A 147 10.80 -4.99 -9.88
N ALA A 148 11.06 -5.94 -10.78
CA ALA A 148 12.41 -6.37 -11.16
C ALA A 148 13.32 -6.67 -9.95
N GLY A 149 12.76 -7.33 -8.92
CA GLY A 149 13.50 -7.69 -7.71
C GLY A 149 13.81 -6.55 -6.75
N LYS A 150 13.20 -5.37 -6.94
CA LYS A 150 13.43 -4.17 -6.11
C LYS A 150 12.15 -3.69 -5.44
N VAL A 151 12.31 -3.04 -4.28
CA VAL A 151 11.22 -2.41 -3.51
C VAL A 151 11.26 -0.91 -3.74
N TYR A 152 10.16 -0.36 -4.23
CA TYR A 152 9.97 1.08 -4.42
C TYR A 152 9.08 1.62 -3.31
N THR A 153 9.45 2.77 -2.74
CA THR A 153 8.64 3.55 -1.81
C THR A 153 8.37 4.92 -2.41
N VAL A 154 7.11 5.38 -2.34
CA VAL A 154 6.65 6.55 -3.09
C VAL A 154 5.84 7.46 -2.20
N GLY A 155 6.16 8.76 -2.21
CA GLY A 155 5.43 9.79 -1.47
C GLY A 155 5.42 9.53 0.03
N GLY A 156 4.35 9.93 0.69
CA GLY A 156 4.17 9.84 2.12
C GLY A 156 4.27 11.19 2.82
N ARG A 157 4.27 11.18 4.13
CA ARG A 157 4.35 12.40 4.95
C ARG A 157 5.11 12.18 6.24
N VAL A 158 5.50 13.27 6.86
CA VAL A 158 6.03 13.32 8.22
C VAL A 158 5.13 14.25 9.03
N ALA A 159 4.53 13.75 10.11
CA ALA A 159 3.66 14.54 10.96
C ALA A 159 4.38 15.83 11.44
N GLY A 160 3.74 16.98 11.22
CA GLY A 160 4.30 18.29 11.56
C GLY A 160 5.34 18.85 10.56
N HIS A 161 5.76 18.09 9.55
CA HIS A 161 6.74 18.52 8.54
C HIS A 161 6.17 18.53 7.11
N GLY A 162 4.96 17.99 6.92
CA GLY A 162 4.25 18.01 5.64
C GLY A 162 4.42 16.77 4.78
N ASP A 163 3.96 16.91 3.53
CA ASP A 163 3.97 15.85 2.53
C ASP A 163 5.28 15.79 1.79
N LEU A 164 5.63 14.58 1.36
CA LEU A 164 6.88 14.29 0.68
C LEU A 164 6.62 13.78 -0.74
N GLY A 165 7.42 14.27 -1.68
CA GLY A 165 7.53 13.71 -3.02
C GLY A 165 8.60 12.60 -3.12
N ALA A 166 9.23 12.23 -2.01
CA ALA A 166 10.35 11.29 -2.00
C ALA A 166 9.99 9.96 -2.64
N VAL A 167 10.87 9.50 -3.53
CA VAL A 167 10.79 8.18 -4.18
C VAL A 167 12.15 7.51 -4.02
N GLU A 168 12.13 6.32 -3.43
CA GLU A 168 13.37 5.59 -3.12
C GLU A 168 13.21 4.12 -3.50
N VAL A 169 14.27 3.52 -3.99
CA VAL A 169 14.32 2.12 -4.39
C VAL A 169 15.34 1.36 -3.55
N PHE A 170 14.91 0.24 -2.99
CA PHE A 170 15.77 -0.71 -2.29
C PHE A 170 16.13 -1.89 -3.19
N ASP A 171 17.40 -2.21 -3.23
CA ASP A 171 17.91 -3.41 -3.88
C ASP A 171 18.29 -4.44 -2.80
N PRO A 172 17.53 -5.54 -2.67
CA PRO A 172 17.81 -6.56 -1.66
C PRO A 172 19.15 -7.30 -1.86
N VAL A 173 19.70 -7.29 -3.08
CA VAL A 173 20.97 -7.97 -3.39
C VAL A 173 22.14 -7.21 -2.78
N THR A 174 22.11 -5.88 -2.87
CA THR A 174 23.17 -5.01 -2.35
C THR A 174 22.85 -4.47 -0.96
N ALA A 175 21.61 -4.64 -0.49
CA ALA A 175 21.05 -4.03 0.72
C ALA A 175 21.15 -2.49 0.75
N HIS A 176 21.09 -1.84 -0.41
CA HIS A 176 21.21 -0.39 -0.53
C HIS A 176 19.92 0.26 -1.04
N TRP A 177 19.66 1.47 -0.54
CA TRP A 177 18.64 2.38 -1.02
C TRP A 177 19.25 3.42 -1.98
N THR A 178 18.50 3.74 -3.02
CA THR A 178 18.85 4.81 -3.97
C THR A 178 17.66 5.75 -4.10
N ALA A 179 17.89 7.07 -4.02
CA ALA A 179 16.88 8.07 -4.31
C ALA A 179 16.62 8.15 -5.82
N LEU A 180 15.35 8.28 -6.19
CA LEU A 180 14.89 8.44 -7.57
C LEU A 180 14.28 9.83 -7.77
N ALA A 181 13.91 10.16 -9.01
CA ALA A 181 13.18 11.38 -9.31
C ALA A 181 11.90 11.44 -8.46
N PRO A 182 11.67 12.54 -7.70
CA PRO A 182 10.52 12.65 -6.81
C PRO A 182 9.21 12.84 -7.58
N LEU A 183 8.08 12.60 -6.92
CA LEU A 183 6.76 13.04 -7.40
C LEU A 183 6.73 14.57 -7.55
N ALA A 184 6.12 15.06 -8.61
CA ALA A 184 5.93 16.49 -8.84
C ALA A 184 5.02 17.14 -7.78
N THR A 185 3.99 16.39 -7.33
CA THR A 185 3.09 16.81 -6.26
C THR A 185 3.36 15.95 -5.02
N PRO A 186 4.02 16.49 -3.96
CA PRO A 186 4.18 15.81 -2.70
C PRO A 186 2.83 15.49 -2.06
N ARG A 187 2.63 14.24 -1.59
CA ARG A 187 1.35 13.82 -1.00
C ARG A 187 1.46 12.58 -0.13
N GLY A 188 0.66 12.53 0.92
CA GLY A 188 0.47 11.36 1.76
C GLY A 188 -0.86 10.67 1.51
N GLY A 189 -1.06 9.48 2.06
CA GLY A 189 -2.32 8.74 1.90
C GLY A 189 -2.60 8.26 0.47
N LEU A 190 -1.58 8.28 -0.40
CA LEU A 190 -1.63 7.73 -1.74
C LEU A 190 -1.48 6.20 -1.70
N GLY A 191 -1.88 5.54 -2.79
CA GLY A 191 -1.49 4.16 -3.02
C GLY A 191 -0.48 4.05 -4.16
N ALA A 192 0.34 2.98 -4.16
CA ALA A 192 1.21 2.67 -5.28
C ALA A 192 1.23 1.18 -5.60
N THR A 193 1.52 0.87 -6.86
CA THR A 193 1.65 -0.51 -7.36
C THR A 193 2.61 -0.53 -8.55
N ALA A 194 3.03 -1.70 -8.99
CA ALA A 194 3.78 -1.85 -10.23
C ALA A 194 2.98 -2.66 -11.25
N THR A 195 3.02 -2.25 -12.52
CA THR A 195 2.48 -3.01 -13.65
C THR A 195 3.46 -4.06 -14.15
N ALA A 196 2.97 -5.04 -14.88
CA ALA A 196 3.82 -6.05 -15.52
C ALA A 196 4.80 -5.43 -16.54
N GLY A 197 4.39 -4.34 -17.20
CA GLY A 197 5.21 -3.59 -18.16
C GLY A 197 6.29 -2.70 -17.55
N GLY A 198 6.41 -2.64 -16.20
CA GLY A 198 7.50 -1.91 -15.53
C GLY A 198 7.20 -0.44 -15.24
N LEU A 199 5.95 -0.10 -15.06
CA LEU A 199 5.53 1.20 -14.55
C LEU A 199 5.25 1.09 -13.04
N VAL A 200 5.86 1.94 -12.22
CA VAL A 200 5.45 2.15 -10.84
C VAL A 200 4.42 3.28 -10.85
N VAL A 201 3.18 2.95 -10.50
CA VAL A 201 2.06 3.90 -10.54
C VAL A 201 1.74 4.36 -9.12
N ALA A 202 1.64 5.67 -8.93
CA ALA A 202 1.19 6.33 -7.72
C ALA A 202 -0.15 7.02 -8.00
N ALA A 203 -1.17 6.81 -7.17
CA ALA A 203 -2.49 7.36 -7.38
C ALA A 203 -3.11 7.92 -6.11
N GLY A 204 -3.84 9.03 -6.25
CA GLY A 204 -4.56 9.68 -5.17
C GLY A 204 -3.68 10.29 -4.09
N GLY A 205 -4.25 10.44 -2.92
CA GLY A 205 -3.64 11.04 -1.75
C GLY A 205 -4.38 12.29 -1.26
N GLU A 206 -3.84 12.91 -0.23
CA GLU A 206 -4.34 14.15 0.35
C GLU A 206 -3.16 15.04 0.78
N PRO A 207 -3.33 16.38 0.79
CA PRO A 207 -2.37 17.26 1.40
C PRO A 207 -2.51 17.20 2.93
N SER A 208 -1.38 17.19 3.65
CA SER A 208 -1.38 17.17 5.12
C SER A 208 -1.74 18.50 5.76
N THR A 209 -1.60 19.61 5.02
CA THR A 209 -1.80 20.99 5.50
C THR A 209 -3.15 21.56 5.13
N GLU A 210 -3.73 21.14 4.02
CA GLU A 210 -5.03 21.60 3.53
C GLU A 210 -6.06 20.47 3.62
N ARG A 211 -7.03 20.61 4.49
CA ARG A 211 -8.07 19.59 4.72
C ARG A 211 -9.28 19.73 3.80
N SER A 212 -9.14 20.42 2.66
CA SER A 212 -10.28 20.74 1.79
C SER A 212 -10.37 19.85 0.55
N THR A 213 -9.28 19.16 0.15
CA THR A 213 -9.24 18.41 -1.10
C THR A 213 -8.55 17.06 -0.95
N THR A 214 -8.83 16.16 -1.88
CA THR A 214 -8.08 14.94 -2.15
C THR A 214 -7.56 14.99 -3.58
N PHE A 215 -6.50 14.27 -3.86
CA PHE A 215 -5.87 14.27 -5.17
C PHE A 215 -6.56 13.27 -6.13
N ALA A 216 -6.79 13.72 -7.37
CA ALA A 216 -7.16 12.86 -8.49
C ALA A 216 -5.95 12.37 -9.28
N GLU A 217 -4.78 12.91 -9.00
CA GLU A 217 -3.54 12.64 -9.71
C GLU A 217 -3.19 11.16 -9.69
N ALA A 218 -2.85 10.68 -10.87
CA ALA A 218 -2.20 9.39 -11.07
C ALA A 218 -0.94 9.64 -11.92
N ASP A 219 0.19 9.14 -11.45
CA ASP A 219 1.49 9.32 -12.12
C ASP A 219 2.16 7.96 -12.28
N ALA A 220 2.88 7.77 -13.38
CA ALA A 220 3.64 6.57 -13.67
C ALA A 220 5.14 6.88 -13.80
N PHE A 221 5.94 6.17 -13.03
CA PHE A 221 7.39 6.15 -13.16
C PHE A 221 7.80 4.96 -14.04
N ASP A 222 8.40 5.25 -15.18
CA ASP A 222 8.99 4.19 -16.02
C ASP A 222 10.36 3.82 -15.47
N VAL A 223 10.49 2.61 -14.95
CA VAL A 223 11.72 2.14 -14.30
C VAL A 223 12.89 1.97 -15.28
N ARG A 224 12.64 1.92 -16.60
CA ARG A 224 13.67 1.76 -17.63
C ARG A 224 14.35 3.07 -17.98
N VAL A 225 13.57 4.16 -17.99
CA VAL A 225 14.06 5.50 -18.35
C VAL A 225 14.27 6.41 -17.14
N GLY A 226 13.71 6.03 -15.98
CA GLY A 226 13.90 6.75 -14.72
C GLY A 226 13.11 8.06 -14.61
N THR A 227 12.00 8.20 -15.32
CA THR A 227 11.21 9.43 -15.35
C THR A 227 9.73 9.20 -15.04
N TRP A 228 9.09 10.24 -14.48
CA TRP A 228 7.66 10.30 -14.25
C TRP A 228 6.93 10.85 -15.48
N ARG A 229 5.72 10.35 -15.70
CA ARG A 229 4.72 10.97 -16.58
C ARG A 229 3.37 10.97 -15.90
N SER A 230 2.56 12.01 -16.11
CA SER A 230 1.19 12.02 -15.63
C SER A 230 0.33 11.08 -16.46
N LEU A 231 -0.60 10.43 -15.77
CA LEU A 231 -1.66 9.61 -16.35
C LEU A 231 -2.97 10.42 -16.38
N PRO A 232 -4.00 9.96 -17.10
CA PRO A 232 -5.34 10.50 -16.92
C PRO A 232 -5.72 10.47 -15.42
N PRO A 233 -6.29 11.56 -14.89
CA PRO A 233 -6.65 11.62 -13.48
C PRO A 233 -7.74 10.60 -13.16
N MET A 234 -7.77 10.15 -11.91
CA MET A 234 -8.88 9.33 -11.42
C MET A 234 -10.19 10.10 -11.55
N PRO A 235 -11.28 9.47 -12.02
CA PRO A 235 -12.61 10.13 -12.08
C PRO A 235 -13.06 10.65 -10.70
N THR A 236 -12.70 9.94 -9.62
CA THR A 236 -13.01 10.33 -8.26
C THR A 236 -11.72 10.58 -7.47
N PRO A 237 -11.40 11.84 -7.08
CA PRO A 237 -10.29 12.12 -6.17
C PRO A 237 -10.44 11.35 -4.86
N ARG A 238 -9.37 10.75 -4.34
CA ARG A 238 -9.44 9.93 -3.10
C ARG A 238 -8.10 9.81 -2.39
N HIS A 239 -8.16 9.67 -1.07
CA HIS A 239 -7.03 9.31 -0.23
C HIS A 239 -7.30 8.00 0.54
N GLY A 240 -6.28 7.40 1.14
CA GLY A 240 -6.41 6.17 1.91
C GLY A 240 -7.02 5.01 1.12
N LEU A 241 -6.84 5.03 -0.19
CA LEU A 241 -7.43 4.12 -1.16
C LEU A 241 -6.58 2.85 -1.31
N GLY A 242 -7.20 1.78 -1.78
CA GLY A 242 -6.50 0.60 -2.26
C GLY A 242 -5.99 0.82 -3.69
N VAL A 243 -4.73 0.51 -3.95
CA VAL A 243 -4.16 0.51 -5.31
C VAL A 243 -3.51 -0.83 -5.56
N ALA A 244 -3.89 -1.48 -6.66
CA ALA A 244 -3.33 -2.78 -7.04
C ALA A 244 -3.29 -2.91 -8.57
N ALA A 245 -2.33 -3.67 -9.10
CA ALA A 245 -2.26 -3.98 -10.52
C ALA A 245 -2.51 -5.46 -10.78
N ILE A 246 -3.16 -5.76 -11.89
CA ILE A 246 -3.27 -7.10 -12.47
C ILE A 246 -2.82 -6.99 -13.93
N GLY A 247 -1.65 -7.52 -14.23
CA GLY A 247 -0.96 -7.25 -15.49
C GLY A 247 -0.61 -5.77 -15.61
N ASP A 248 -1.11 -5.13 -16.66
CA ASP A 248 -0.92 -3.69 -16.89
C ASP A 248 -2.16 -2.85 -16.56
N VAL A 249 -3.20 -3.45 -16.01
CA VAL A 249 -4.37 -2.73 -15.52
C VAL A 249 -4.18 -2.36 -14.06
N VAL A 250 -4.21 -1.07 -13.78
CA VAL A 250 -4.15 -0.52 -12.42
C VAL A 250 -5.56 -0.22 -11.94
N TYR A 251 -5.89 -0.71 -10.75
CA TYR A 251 -7.16 -0.49 -10.09
C TYR A 251 -6.97 0.41 -8.88
N THR A 252 -7.87 1.39 -8.73
CA THR A 252 -8.01 2.25 -7.55
C THR A 252 -9.37 1.97 -6.91
N LEU A 253 -9.37 1.59 -5.64
CA LEU A 253 -10.55 1.03 -4.98
C LEU A 253 -10.79 1.71 -3.63
N ALA A 254 -12.07 1.98 -3.34
CA ALA A 254 -12.54 2.56 -2.09
C ALA A 254 -11.78 3.85 -1.72
N GLY A 255 -11.49 4.09 -0.42
CA GLY A 255 -10.86 5.31 0.08
C GLY A 255 -11.85 6.42 0.39
N GLY A 256 -11.36 7.59 0.76
CA GLY A 256 -12.15 8.77 1.10
C GLY A 256 -12.14 9.81 -0.02
N PRO A 257 -13.31 10.25 -0.53
CA PRO A 257 -13.37 11.32 -1.55
C PRO A 257 -13.15 12.72 -0.99
N GLN A 258 -13.08 12.84 0.33
CA GLN A 258 -12.76 14.06 1.05
C GLN A 258 -11.75 13.72 2.15
N PRO A 259 -10.90 14.68 2.58
CA PRO A 259 -9.93 14.46 3.65
C PRO A 259 -10.58 14.00 4.95
N GLY A 260 -9.86 13.20 5.73
CA GLY A 260 -10.35 12.68 7.01
C GLY A 260 -11.13 11.37 6.87
N LEU A 261 -12.14 11.14 7.72
CA LEU A 261 -12.86 9.86 7.84
C LEU A 261 -14.03 9.74 6.85
N HIS A 262 -13.76 9.90 5.57
CA HIS A 262 -14.73 9.65 4.52
C HIS A 262 -14.47 8.30 3.86
N VAL A 263 -15.52 7.63 3.40
CA VAL A 263 -15.44 6.30 2.79
C VAL A 263 -16.28 6.24 1.50
N ALA A 264 -15.75 5.57 0.49
CA ALA A 264 -16.43 5.30 -0.77
C ALA A 264 -16.35 3.81 -1.12
N SER A 265 -17.25 3.33 -1.97
CA SER A 265 -17.25 1.97 -2.53
C SER A 265 -16.81 1.95 -4.00
N THR A 266 -16.17 3.01 -4.47
CA THR A 266 -15.78 3.20 -5.86
C THR A 266 -14.69 2.21 -6.26
N ALA A 267 -14.80 1.64 -7.45
CA ALA A 267 -13.77 0.85 -8.12
C ALA A 267 -13.55 1.41 -9.52
N GLU A 268 -12.35 1.84 -9.82
CA GLU A 268 -11.94 2.42 -11.10
C GLU A 268 -10.68 1.70 -11.59
N GLY A 269 -10.50 1.62 -12.90
CA GLY A 269 -9.35 0.96 -13.50
C GLY A 269 -8.84 1.68 -14.73
N ILE A 270 -7.53 1.67 -14.93
CA ILE A 270 -6.86 2.18 -16.14
C ILE A 270 -5.97 1.09 -16.71
N ASP A 271 -6.12 0.81 -18.01
CA ASP A 271 -5.27 -0.11 -18.77
C ASP A 271 -4.07 0.66 -19.35
N LEU A 272 -2.88 0.34 -18.88
CA LEU A 272 -1.61 0.97 -19.29
C LEU A 272 -0.81 0.10 -20.27
N GLY A 273 -1.32 -1.08 -20.63
CA GLY A 273 -0.68 -2.00 -21.59
C GLY A 273 -0.93 -1.63 -23.04
N ARG A 274 -1.90 -0.76 -23.31
CA ARG A 274 -2.16 -0.24 -24.66
C ARG A 274 -1.53 1.13 -24.78
N SER A 275 -0.56 1.30 -25.68
CA SER A 275 -0.20 2.61 -26.16
C SER A 275 -1.49 3.29 -26.68
N PRO A 276 -1.76 4.56 -26.35
CA PRO A 276 -2.85 5.27 -27.01
C PRO A 276 -2.61 5.25 -28.51
N PRO A 277 -3.66 5.15 -29.33
CA PRO A 277 -3.57 5.13 -30.78
C PRO A 277 -2.93 6.40 -31.34
#